data_de1e849bb6088c6919ad92944bfce0e6
#
_entry.id   de1e849bb6088c6919ad92944bfce0e6
#
_cell.length_a   1.000
_cell.length_b   1.000
_cell.length_c   1.000
_cell.angle_alpha   90.00
_cell.angle_beta   90.00
_cell.angle_gamma   90.00
#
_symmetry.space_group_name_H-M   'P 1'
#
loop_
_entity.id
_entity.type
_entity.pdbx_description
1 polymer ?
#
loop_
_entity_poly.entity_id
_entity_poly.type
_entity_poly.pdbx_seq_one_letter_code
_entity_poly.pdbx_strand_id
1 'polypeptide(L)'
;MWLKNLSIKQFRNYQDTEIEFNPKLNVFVGRNAQGKTNLLESIYFLALTRSHRTKTDKNLIQFEEQQLQVSGILQKRTTTVPLEIDLTPKGRITKVNHLKQARLSDYIGHMNVVLFAPEDLQLVKGAPAIRRKFIDMELGQIKPIYLSDLSSYNHVLKQRNTYLKSANHIDETFLSVLDDQLVDYGCRVMVHRAEFIKKMESFGREKHFDISDQLEELSIRYQPSVNFTDKEHLVESFYAALQKSRARDLFKKNTGVGPHRDDMIFLINGIEASFGSQGQHRSLVLSIKLAEIELMESITKESPILLLDDVMSELDNNRQLKLLETISQNIQTFITTTSLEHLQNLPDNLSVFTVKGGQLSVN
;
A
#
# COMPACT_ATOMS: atom_id res chain seq x y z
N MET A 1 16.62 1.44 5.48
CA MET A 1 16.11 1.11 6.85
C MET A 1 15.97 -0.40 7.02
N TRP A 2 15.94 -0.91 8.26
CA TRP A 2 15.66 -2.33 8.53
C TRP A 2 15.05 -2.54 9.91
N LEU A 3 14.17 -3.53 10.05
CA LEU A 3 13.52 -3.93 11.29
C LEU A 3 14.46 -4.87 12.05
N LYS A 4 14.90 -4.48 13.25
CA LYS A 4 15.83 -5.28 14.08
C LYS A 4 15.14 -6.44 14.75
N ASN A 5 14.00 -6.17 15.35
CA ASN A 5 13.18 -7.15 16.07
C ASN A 5 11.70 -6.87 15.87
N LEU A 6 10.91 -7.87 16.20
CA LEU A 6 9.46 -7.80 16.20
C LEU A 6 8.94 -8.54 17.43
N SER A 7 8.05 -7.92 18.17
CA SER A 7 7.28 -8.56 19.25
C SER A 7 5.81 -8.54 18.88
N ILE A 8 5.18 -9.70 18.96
CA ILE A 8 3.78 -9.93 18.58
C ILE A 8 3.07 -10.55 19.76
N LYS A 9 1.94 -9.96 20.17
CA LYS A 9 1.06 -10.52 21.20
C LYS A 9 -0.37 -10.61 20.69
N GLN A 10 -0.96 -11.81 20.79
CA GLN A 10 -2.37 -12.09 20.46
C GLN A 10 -2.79 -11.67 19.03
N PHE A 11 -1.88 -11.86 18.08
CA PHE A 11 -2.09 -11.53 16.66
C PHE A 11 -2.32 -12.81 15.84
N ARG A 12 -3.51 -12.98 15.26
CA ARG A 12 -3.86 -14.15 14.46
C ARG A 12 -3.64 -15.45 15.25
N ASN A 13 -2.69 -16.28 14.82
CA ASN A 13 -2.32 -17.53 15.48
C ASN A 13 -1.04 -17.40 16.36
N TYR A 14 -0.52 -16.18 16.53
CA TYR A 14 0.63 -15.90 17.39
C TYR A 14 0.15 -15.42 18.76
N GLN A 15 0.49 -16.16 19.82
CA GLN A 15 0.11 -15.82 21.20
C GLN A 15 1.05 -14.78 21.80
N ASP A 16 2.34 -15.12 21.85
CA ASP A 16 3.44 -14.26 22.31
C ASP A 16 4.72 -14.72 21.61
N THR A 17 5.33 -13.83 20.83
CA THR A 17 6.45 -14.18 19.98
C THR A 17 7.38 -12.99 19.86
N GLU A 18 8.67 -13.21 20.15
CA GLU A 18 9.74 -12.24 19.94
C GLU A 18 10.75 -12.80 18.94
N ILE A 19 11.17 -11.98 17.98
CA ILE A 19 12.04 -12.38 16.88
C ILE A 19 13.08 -11.29 16.65
N GLU A 20 14.34 -11.68 16.51
CA GLU A 20 15.40 -10.84 15.97
C GLU A 20 15.65 -11.18 14.50
N PHE A 21 15.84 -10.17 13.67
CA PHE A 21 15.94 -10.32 12.22
C PHE A 21 17.34 -10.03 11.70
N ASN A 22 17.68 -10.73 10.62
CA ASN A 22 18.83 -10.39 9.80
C ASN A 22 18.57 -9.06 9.07
N PRO A 23 19.57 -8.15 8.99
CA PRO A 23 19.40 -6.88 8.28
C PRO A 23 19.23 -7.03 6.76
N LYS A 24 19.47 -8.21 6.19
CA LYS A 24 19.32 -8.48 4.76
C LYS A 24 18.15 -9.42 4.48
N LEU A 25 18.33 -10.72 4.62
CA LEU A 25 17.36 -11.70 4.18
C LEU A 25 16.86 -12.56 5.32
N ASN A 26 15.54 -12.66 5.45
CA ASN A 26 14.84 -13.49 6.43
C ASN A 26 13.85 -14.39 5.70
N VAL A 27 13.98 -15.69 5.84
CA VAL A 27 13.15 -16.66 5.15
C VAL A 27 12.30 -17.42 6.17
N PHE A 28 10.97 -17.38 5.99
CA PHE A 28 10.01 -18.12 6.80
C PHE A 28 9.56 -19.37 6.04
N VAL A 29 9.98 -20.52 6.51
CA VAL A 29 9.69 -21.83 5.90
C VAL A 29 8.66 -22.58 6.72
N GLY A 30 7.71 -23.24 6.07
CA GLY A 30 6.73 -24.10 6.74
C GLY A 30 5.60 -24.50 5.82
N ARG A 31 4.82 -25.50 6.21
CA ARG A 31 3.65 -25.94 5.45
C ARG A 31 2.59 -24.81 5.36
N ASN A 32 1.64 -24.95 4.45
CA ASN A 32 0.51 -24.03 4.38
C ASN A 32 -0.29 -24.01 5.69
N ALA A 33 -0.89 -22.86 5.98
CA ALA A 33 -1.68 -22.60 7.20
C ALA A 33 -0.90 -22.64 8.52
N GLN A 34 0.45 -22.65 8.53
CA GLN A 34 1.24 -22.63 9.77
C GLN A 34 1.43 -21.24 10.38
N GLY A 35 1.14 -20.16 9.63
CA GLY A 35 1.24 -18.79 10.12
C GLY A 35 2.25 -17.91 9.39
N LYS A 36 2.96 -18.40 8.36
CA LYS A 36 3.95 -17.62 7.59
C LYS A 36 3.41 -16.27 7.13
N THR A 37 2.29 -16.29 6.39
CA THR A 37 1.60 -15.07 5.93
C THR A 37 1.14 -14.19 7.10
N ASN A 38 0.71 -14.77 8.23
CA ASN A 38 0.29 -13.99 9.40
C ASN A 38 1.48 -13.24 10.04
N LEU A 39 2.67 -13.84 10.03
CA LEU A 39 3.89 -13.17 10.48
C LEU A 39 4.25 -12.00 9.55
N LEU A 40 4.22 -12.22 8.25
CA LEU A 40 4.46 -11.16 7.27
C LEU A 40 3.39 -10.05 7.39
N GLU A 41 2.12 -10.44 7.60
CA GLU A 41 1.01 -9.52 7.86
C GLU A 41 1.25 -8.66 9.11
N SER A 42 1.90 -9.18 10.15
CA SER A 42 2.23 -8.40 11.35
C SER A 42 3.30 -7.33 11.09
N ILE A 43 4.29 -7.61 10.26
CA ILE A 43 5.29 -6.61 9.81
C ILE A 43 4.60 -5.52 8.99
N TYR A 44 3.76 -5.91 8.04
CA TYR A 44 2.96 -4.99 7.24
C TYR A 44 2.02 -4.14 8.11
N PHE A 45 1.38 -4.76 9.12
CA PHE A 45 0.52 -4.07 10.08
C PHE A 45 1.30 -3.06 10.91
N LEU A 46 2.52 -3.40 11.36
CA LEU A 46 3.39 -2.48 12.08
C LEU A 46 3.76 -1.26 11.23
N ALA A 47 3.94 -1.41 9.92
CA ALA A 47 4.26 -0.29 9.03
C ALA A 47 3.04 0.59 8.72
N LEU A 48 1.92 -0.02 8.36
CA LEU A 48 0.77 0.66 7.75
C LEU A 48 -0.47 0.71 8.64
N THR A 49 -0.39 0.15 9.83
CA THR A 49 -1.52 0.08 10.78
C THR A 49 -2.76 -0.65 10.22
N ARG A 50 -2.64 -1.37 9.11
CA ARG A 50 -3.73 -2.05 8.41
C ARG A 50 -3.29 -3.42 7.92
N SER A 51 -4.21 -4.34 7.79
CA SER A 51 -3.99 -5.59 7.09
C SER A 51 -4.12 -5.41 5.57
N HIS A 52 -3.31 -6.13 4.80
CA HIS A 52 -3.49 -6.25 3.35
C HIS A 52 -4.64 -7.22 3.00
N ARG A 53 -4.97 -8.17 3.90
CA ARG A 53 -5.94 -9.27 3.68
C ARG A 53 -7.34 -8.98 4.18
N THR A 54 -7.51 -8.19 5.25
CA THR A 54 -8.82 -7.90 5.84
C THR A 54 -9.04 -6.43 6.10
N LYS A 55 -10.30 -5.99 5.99
CA LYS A 55 -10.72 -4.64 6.39
C LYS A 55 -11.22 -4.60 7.84
N THR A 56 -11.40 -5.75 8.47
CA THR A 56 -11.98 -5.89 9.80
C THR A 56 -10.87 -6.12 10.81
N ASP A 57 -10.58 -5.15 11.65
CA ASP A 57 -9.52 -5.19 12.65
C ASP A 57 -9.67 -6.37 13.63
N LYS A 58 -10.91 -6.70 14.00
CA LYS A 58 -11.20 -7.84 14.89
C LYS A 58 -10.63 -9.17 14.37
N ASN A 59 -10.52 -9.33 13.05
CA ASN A 59 -9.94 -10.54 12.45
C ASN A 59 -8.42 -10.64 12.63
N LEU A 60 -7.74 -9.60 13.09
CA LEU A 60 -6.31 -9.62 13.42
C LEU A 60 -6.05 -10.13 14.83
N ILE A 61 -7.03 -9.95 15.73
CA ILE A 61 -6.92 -10.38 17.12
C ILE A 61 -7.05 -11.91 17.16
N GLN A 62 -6.22 -12.56 17.99
CA GLN A 62 -6.29 -13.99 18.24
C GLN A 62 -7.70 -14.39 18.71
N PHE A 63 -8.14 -15.59 18.36
CA PHE A 63 -9.45 -16.11 18.77
C PHE A 63 -9.58 -16.12 20.30
N GLU A 64 -10.73 -15.73 20.82
CA GLU A 64 -11.05 -15.56 22.25
C GLU A 64 -10.37 -14.37 22.95
N GLU A 65 -9.47 -13.65 22.28
CA GLU A 65 -8.81 -12.47 22.85
C GLU A 65 -9.55 -11.18 22.47
N GLN A 66 -9.28 -10.10 23.21
CA GLN A 66 -9.93 -8.80 22.99
C GLN A 66 -8.99 -7.73 22.46
N GLN A 67 -7.70 -7.98 22.48
CA GLN A 67 -6.68 -7.02 22.08
C GLN A 67 -5.49 -7.73 21.44
N LEU A 68 -4.69 -6.97 20.71
CA LEU A 68 -3.39 -7.40 20.21
C LEU A 68 -2.38 -6.28 20.40
N GLN A 69 -1.11 -6.65 20.43
CA GLN A 69 -0.01 -5.71 20.36
C GLN A 69 1.02 -6.19 19.33
N VAL A 70 1.49 -5.27 18.50
CA VAL A 70 2.65 -5.49 17.62
C VAL A 70 3.62 -4.35 17.84
N SER A 71 4.87 -4.68 18.13
CA SER A 71 5.93 -3.70 18.32
C SER A 71 7.23 -4.17 17.69
N GLY A 72 8.11 -3.23 17.39
CA GLY A 72 9.41 -3.52 16.81
C GLY A 72 10.36 -2.33 16.86
N ILE A 73 11.63 -2.59 16.66
CA ILE A 73 12.68 -1.58 16.63
C ILE A 73 13.18 -1.44 15.20
N LEU A 74 12.93 -0.29 14.62
CA LEU A 74 13.38 0.07 13.27
C LEU A 74 14.74 0.77 13.35
N GLN A 75 15.72 0.28 12.61
CA GLN A 75 16.99 0.95 12.40
C GLN A 75 16.95 1.73 11.09
N LYS A 76 17.13 3.03 11.15
CA LYS A 76 17.38 3.93 10.02
C LYS A 76 18.89 4.20 9.90
N ARG A 77 19.27 4.96 8.87
CA ARG A 77 20.70 5.28 8.63
C ARG A 77 21.39 5.87 9.86
N THR A 78 20.72 6.76 10.59
CA THR A 78 21.30 7.53 11.71
C THR A 78 20.58 7.33 13.03
N THR A 79 19.39 6.76 13.05
CA THR A 79 18.53 6.69 14.23
C THR A 79 17.88 5.32 14.37
N THR A 80 17.58 4.97 15.63
CA THR A 80 16.77 3.80 15.98
C THR A 80 15.40 4.28 16.43
N VAL A 81 14.33 3.71 15.90
CA VAL A 81 12.96 4.16 16.12
C VAL A 81 12.10 2.98 16.62
N PRO A 82 11.76 2.92 17.91
CA PRO A 82 10.74 2.01 18.42
C PRO A 82 9.36 2.36 17.87
N LEU A 83 8.67 1.36 17.31
CA LEU A 83 7.30 1.44 16.81
C LEU A 83 6.41 0.48 17.60
N GLU A 84 5.18 0.90 17.91
CA GLU A 84 4.23 0.08 18.66
C GLU A 84 2.81 0.37 18.21
N ILE A 85 2.00 -0.68 18.07
CA ILE A 85 0.57 -0.62 17.79
C ILE A 85 -0.16 -1.50 18.78
N ASP A 86 -1.06 -0.89 19.54
CA ASP A 86 -2.05 -1.58 20.35
C ASP A 86 -3.41 -1.50 19.67
N LEU A 87 -4.06 -2.63 19.46
CA LEU A 87 -5.44 -2.70 18.97
C LEU A 87 -6.33 -3.24 20.10
N THR A 88 -7.30 -2.44 20.51
CA THR A 88 -8.23 -2.74 21.60
C THR A 88 -9.68 -2.53 21.15
N PRO A 89 -10.70 -2.96 21.91
CA PRO A 89 -12.10 -2.64 21.62
C PRO A 89 -12.39 -1.13 21.52
N LYS A 90 -11.57 -0.29 22.17
CA LYS A 90 -11.67 1.19 22.12
C LYS A 90 -11.03 1.79 20.87
N GLY A 91 -10.37 0.99 20.06
CA GLY A 91 -9.67 1.40 18.84
C GLY A 91 -8.18 1.15 18.88
N ARG A 92 -7.50 1.78 17.94
CA ARG A 92 -6.07 1.62 17.68
C ARG A 92 -5.26 2.73 18.34
N ILE A 93 -4.18 2.37 19.03
CA ILE A 93 -3.21 3.29 19.61
C ILE A 93 -1.87 3.02 18.94
N THR A 94 -1.27 4.04 18.37
CA THR A 94 0.06 3.96 17.74
C THR A 94 1.06 4.80 18.52
N LYS A 95 2.30 4.30 18.68
CA LYS A 95 3.37 4.99 19.37
C LYS A 95 4.64 4.96 18.53
N VAL A 96 5.36 6.08 18.52
CA VAL A 96 6.69 6.24 17.93
C VAL A 96 7.61 6.77 19.03
N ASN A 97 8.75 6.12 19.24
CA ASN A 97 9.64 6.41 20.37
C ASN A 97 8.88 6.41 21.72
N HIS A 98 7.96 5.45 21.91
CA HIS A 98 7.08 5.32 23.09
C HIS A 98 6.08 6.46 23.27
N LEU A 99 6.04 7.46 22.38
CA LEU A 99 5.10 8.57 22.43
C LEU A 99 3.88 8.27 21.57
N LYS A 100 2.68 8.36 22.19
CA LYS A 100 1.41 8.15 21.49
C LYS A 100 1.23 9.20 20.40
N GLN A 101 0.86 8.73 19.22
CA GLN A 101 0.54 9.59 18.08
C GLN A 101 -0.91 10.03 18.10
N ALA A 102 -1.16 11.30 17.80
CA ALA A 102 -2.51 11.87 17.78
C ALA A 102 -3.31 11.37 16.56
N ARG A 103 -2.63 11.18 15.43
CA ARG A 103 -3.23 10.74 14.16
C ARG A 103 -2.44 9.58 13.57
N LEU A 104 -3.11 8.72 12.80
CA LEU A 104 -2.43 7.64 12.07
C LEU A 104 -1.47 8.19 11.01
N SER A 105 -1.76 9.38 10.44
CA SER A 105 -0.86 10.09 9.52
C SER A 105 0.49 10.45 10.14
N ASP A 106 0.54 10.61 11.47
CA ASP A 106 1.76 10.95 12.19
C ASP A 106 2.63 9.71 12.47
N TYR A 107 2.04 8.52 12.32
CA TYR A 107 2.70 7.22 12.47
C TYR A 107 3.18 6.64 11.14
N ILE A 108 2.33 6.69 10.10
CA ILE A 108 2.62 6.11 8.77
C ILE A 108 3.78 6.90 8.13
N GLY A 109 4.71 6.16 7.49
CA GLY A 109 5.91 6.73 6.86
C GLY A 109 7.16 6.68 7.74
N HIS A 110 7.05 6.26 9.02
CA HIS A 110 8.25 5.95 9.80
C HIS A 110 8.94 4.68 9.30
N MET A 111 8.17 3.67 8.93
CA MET A 111 8.60 2.41 8.32
C MET A 111 7.91 2.25 6.96
N ASN A 112 8.70 2.18 5.89
CA ASN A 112 8.20 1.98 4.54
C ASN A 112 8.34 0.51 4.16
N VAL A 113 7.29 -0.07 3.58
CA VAL A 113 7.26 -1.47 3.15
C VAL A 113 6.71 -1.58 1.73
N VAL A 114 7.27 -2.49 0.97
CA VAL A 114 6.72 -2.93 -0.33
C VAL A 114 6.32 -4.38 -0.18
N LEU A 115 5.04 -4.66 -0.36
CA LEU A 115 4.50 -6.01 -0.30
C LEU A 115 4.28 -6.55 -1.71
N PHE A 116 4.79 -7.76 -1.94
CA PHE A 116 4.41 -8.62 -3.06
C PHE A 116 3.50 -9.72 -2.53
N ALA A 117 2.31 -9.82 -3.05
CA ALA A 117 1.34 -10.83 -2.68
C ALA A 117 0.56 -11.33 -3.91
N PRO A 118 -0.01 -12.55 -3.90
CA PRO A 118 -0.80 -13.07 -5.02
C PRO A 118 -1.95 -12.14 -5.44
N GLU A 119 -2.51 -11.38 -4.50
CA GLU A 119 -3.58 -10.41 -4.74
C GLU A 119 -3.17 -9.23 -5.61
N ASP A 120 -1.87 -8.96 -5.78
CA ASP A 120 -1.38 -7.82 -6.58
C ASP A 120 -1.78 -7.91 -8.07
N LEU A 121 -2.08 -9.10 -8.58
CA LEU A 121 -2.68 -9.28 -9.91
C LEU A 121 -4.00 -8.50 -10.08
N GLN A 122 -4.69 -8.19 -8.98
CA GLN A 122 -5.89 -7.37 -8.99
C GLN A 122 -5.62 -5.90 -9.35
N LEU A 123 -4.37 -5.42 -9.27
CA LEU A 123 -4.02 -4.09 -9.77
C LEU A 123 -4.31 -3.97 -11.27
N VAL A 124 -4.07 -5.05 -12.02
CA VAL A 124 -4.28 -5.08 -13.46
C VAL A 124 -5.73 -5.40 -13.82
N LYS A 125 -6.32 -6.43 -13.20
CA LYS A 125 -7.64 -6.95 -13.56
C LYS A 125 -8.79 -6.39 -12.74
N GLY A 126 -8.50 -5.84 -11.57
CA GLY A 126 -9.50 -5.47 -10.59
C GLY A 126 -10.17 -4.11 -10.87
N ALA A 127 -11.15 -3.79 -10.03
CA ALA A 127 -11.89 -2.54 -10.13
C ALA A 127 -11.01 -1.31 -9.81
N PRO A 128 -11.37 -0.12 -10.31
CA PRO A 128 -10.68 1.14 -10.01
C PRO A 128 -10.43 1.42 -8.52
N ALA A 129 -11.28 0.91 -7.66
CA ALA A 129 -11.12 1.05 -6.20
C ALA A 129 -9.84 0.38 -5.66
N ILE A 130 -9.36 -0.70 -6.30
CA ILE A 130 -8.11 -1.39 -5.93
C ILE A 130 -6.93 -0.51 -6.28
N ARG A 131 -6.91 0.06 -7.49
CA ARG A 131 -5.84 0.96 -7.95
C ARG A 131 -5.79 2.25 -7.14
N ARG A 132 -6.95 2.84 -6.79
CA ARG A 132 -6.99 3.99 -5.86
C ARG A 132 -6.43 3.63 -4.49
N LYS A 133 -6.82 2.46 -3.93
CA LYS A 133 -6.29 1.99 -2.64
C LYS A 133 -4.76 1.83 -2.71
N PHE A 134 -4.22 1.28 -3.79
CA PHE A 134 -2.78 1.18 -4.02
C PHE A 134 -2.13 2.57 -4.00
N ILE A 135 -2.59 3.51 -4.83
CA ILE A 135 -2.06 4.88 -4.87
C ILE A 135 -2.10 5.53 -3.48
N ASP A 136 -3.23 5.41 -2.77
CA ASP A 136 -3.42 6.03 -1.45
C ASP A 136 -2.50 5.44 -0.39
N MET A 137 -2.19 4.14 -0.48
CA MET A 137 -1.28 3.48 0.44
C MET A 137 0.17 3.88 0.18
N GLU A 138 0.58 3.86 -1.09
CA GLU A 138 1.97 4.16 -1.45
C GLU A 138 2.30 5.64 -1.25
N LEU A 139 1.42 6.54 -1.68
CA LEU A 139 1.55 7.97 -1.37
C LEU A 139 1.52 8.25 0.13
N GLY A 140 0.70 7.52 0.88
CA GLY A 140 0.60 7.66 2.33
C GLY A 140 1.92 7.36 3.03
N GLN A 141 2.68 6.40 2.56
CA GLN A 141 3.97 6.03 3.12
C GLN A 141 5.07 7.09 2.89
N ILE A 142 5.03 7.77 1.75
CA ILE A 142 6.11 8.68 1.31
C ILE A 142 5.79 10.16 1.50
N LYS A 143 4.52 10.51 1.72
CA LYS A 143 4.06 11.90 1.78
C LYS A 143 2.98 12.09 2.85
N PRO A 144 3.33 12.32 4.12
CA PRO A 144 2.36 12.43 5.22
C PRO A 144 1.25 13.45 5.00
N ILE A 145 1.57 14.59 4.33
CA ILE A 145 0.58 15.63 4.00
C ILE A 145 -0.56 15.07 3.12
N TYR A 146 -0.26 14.13 2.24
CA TYR A 146 -1.27 13.48 1.40
C TYR A 146 -2.33 12.75 2.23
N LEU A 147 -1.93 12.05 3.30
CA LEU A 147 -2.88 11.38 4.20
C LEU A 147 -3.80 12.36 4.91
N SER A 148 -3.28 13.53 5.29
CA SER A 148 -4.07 14.60 5.89
C SER A 148 -5.10 15.14 4.90
N ASP A 149 -4.67 15.48 3.67
CA ASP A 149 -5.56 15.98 2.61
C ASP A 149 -6.63 14.95 2.23
N LEU A 150 -6.22 13.67 2.06
CA LEU A 150 -7.14 12.57 1.76
C LEU A 150 -8.17 12.35 2.88
N SER A 151 -7.75 12.44 4.14
CA SER A 151 -8.65 12.32 5.31
C SER A 151 -9.66 13.46 5.33
N SER A 152 -9.22 14.70 5.11
CA SER A 152 -10.08 15.89 5.05
C SER A 152 -11.05 15.80 3.88
N TYR A 153 -10.56 15.41 2.71
CA TYR A 153 -11.41 15.17 1.54
C TYR A 153 -12.50 14.13 1.82
N ASN A 154 -12.13 12.98 2.37
CA ASN A 154 -13.10 11.91 2.69
C ASN A 154 -14.11 12.33 3.75
N HIS A 155 -13.70 13.17 4.71
CA HIS A 155 -14.61 13.72 5.72
C HIS A 155 -15.67 14.62 5.08
N VAL A 156 -15.26 15.59 4.25
CA VAL A 156 -16.17 16.49 3.53
C VAL A 156 -17.07 15.72 2.55
N LEU A 157 -16.50 14.76 1.82
CA LEU A 157 -17.27 13.89 0.92
C LEU A 157 -18.37 13.13 1.66
N LYS A 158 -18.07 12.60 2.86
CA LYS A 158 -19.07 11.94 3.71
C LYS A 158 -20.13 12.91 4.18
N GLN A 159 -19.77 14.10 4.61
CA GLN A 159 -20.73 15.15 5.01
C GLN A 159 -21.65 15.53 3.85
N ARG A 160 -21.08 15.82 2.67
CA ARG A 160 -21.87 16.15 1.47
C ARG A 160 -22.83 15.02 1.09
N ASN A 161 -22.36 13.77 1.04
CA ASN A 161 -23.20 12.62 0.71
C ASN A 161 -24.28 12.36 1.77
N THR A 162 -24.00 12.61 3.05
CA THR A 162 -25.00 12.51 4.12
C THR A 162 -26.05 13.60 3.97
N TYR A 163 -25.64 14.82 3.68
CA TYR A 163 -26.53 15.94 3.44
C TYR A 163 -27.48 15.68 2.24
N LEU A 164 -26.92 15.24 1.11
CA LEU A 164 -27.71 14.87 -0.09
C LEU A 164 -28.74 13.75 0.18
N LYS A 165 -28.48 12.86 1.17
CA LYS A 165 -29.40 11.78 1.54
C LYS A 165 -30.50 12.20 2.48
N SER A 166 -30.19 13.07 3.44
CA SER A 166 -31.06 13.37 4.59
C SER A 166 -31.87 14.67 4.42
N ALA A 167 -31.44 15.61 3.55
CA ALA A 167 -32.13 16.86 3.38
C ALA A 167 -33.45 16.69 2.61
N ASN A 168 -34.55 17.12 3.23
CA ASN A 168 -35.86 17.21 2.55
C ASN A 168 -35.90 18.39 1.56
N HIS A 169 -35.16 19.44 1.88
CA HIS A 169 -34.95 20.60 1.02
C HIS A 169 -33.46 20.94 1.02
N ILE A 170 -32.91 21.22 -0.15
CA ILE A 170 -31.49 21.53 -0.30
C ILE A 170 -31.30 23.04 -0.09
N ASP A 171 -30.55 23.39 0.94
CA ASP A 171 -29.99 24.71 1.11
C ASP A 171 -28.76 24.86 0.21
N GLU A 172 -28.90 25.70 -0.81
CA GLU A 172 -27.87 25.94 -1.83
C GLU A 172 -26.61 26.57 -1.23
N THR A 173 -26.77 27.43 -0.22
CA THR A 173 -25.64 28.09 0.46
C THR A 173 -24.82 27.07 1.23
N PHE A 174 -25.47 26.18 1.99
CA PHE A 174 -24.79 25.15 2.75
C PHE A 174 -24.11 24.13 1.81
N LEU A 175 -24.77 23.75 0.71
CA LEU A 175 -24.16 22.83 -0.25
C LEU A 175 -22.94 23.45 -0.95
N SER A 176 -22.97 24.77 -1.23
CA SER A 176 -21.82 25.45 -1.84
C SER A 176 -20.62 25.48 -0.89
N VAL A 177 -20.82 25.66 0.42
CA VAL A 177 -19.73 25.58 1.40
C VAL A 177 -19.07 24.20 1.43
N LEU A 178 -19.88 23.13 1.30
CA LEU A 178 -19.35 21.77 1.19
C LEU A 178 -18.62 21.55 -0.14
N ASP A 179 -19.11 22.11 -1.23
CA ASP A 179 -18.49 22.06 -2.55
C ASP A 179 -17.12 22.77 -2.51
N ASP A 180 -17.01 23.96 -1.89
CA ASP A 180 -15.76 24.70 -1.74
C ASP A 180 -14.68 23.89 -1.01
N GLN A 181 -15.04 23.29 0.13
CA GLN A 181 -14.12 22.43 0.87
C GLN A 181 -13.75 21.16 0.08
N LEU A 182 -14.71 20.56 -0.62
CA LEU A 182 -14.48 19.37 -1.43
C LEU A 182 -13.51 19.68 -2.59
N VAL A 183 -13.63 20.82 -3.22
CA VAL A 183 -12.73 21.28 -4.29
C VAL A 183 -11.34 21.53 -3.74
N ASP A 184 -11.19 22.27 -2.62
CA ASP A 184 -9.87 22.57 -2.04
C ASP A 184 -9.08 21.30 -1.72
N TYR A 185 -9.64 20.39 -0.92
CA TYR A 185 -8.95 19.13 -0.58
C TYR A 185 -8.86 18.18 -1.77
N GLY A 186 -9.87 18.13 -2.62
CA GLY A 186 -9.88 17.26 -3.79
C GLY A 186 -8.80 17.62 -4.81
N CYS A 187 -8.59 18.89 -5.09
CA CYS A 187 -7.52 19.36 -5.97
C CYS A 187 -6.14 18.97 -5.44
N ARG A 188 -5.89 19.10 -4.14
CA ARG A 188 -4.62 18.67 -3.53
C ARG A 188 -4.38 17.17 -3.71
N VAL A 189 -5.38 16.35 -3.44
CA VAL A 189 -5.31 14.88 -3.63
C VAL A 189 -5.02 14.54 -5.09
N MET A 190 -5.72 15.17 -6.05
CA MET A 190 -5.55 14.90 -7.48
C MET A 190 -4.15 15.29 -7.99
N VAL A 191 -3.62 16.43 -7.54
CA VAL A 191 -2.26 16.87 -7.88
C VAL A 191 -1.23 15.86 -7.38
N HIS A 192 -1.34 15.43 -6.13
CA HIS A 192 -0.41 14.45 -5.57
C HIS A 192 -0.45 13.11 -6.32
N ARG A 193 -1.63 12.64 -6.70
CA ARG A 193 -1.79 11.42 -7.49
C ARG A 193 -1.20 11.54 -8.88
N ALA A 194 -1.44 12.65 -9.56
CA ALA A 194 -0.88 12.90 -10.90
C ALA A 194 0.66 12.90 -10.88
N GLU A 195 1.27 13.56 -9.90
CA GLU A 195 2.72 13.58 -9.70
C GLU A 195 3.29 12.18 -9.39
N PHE A 196 2.61 11.43 -8.53
CA PHE A 196 2.99 10.07 -8.16
C PHE A 196 2.93 9.13 -9.38
N ILE A 197 1.83 9.13 -10.12
CA ILE A 197 1.63 8.27 -11.29
C ILE A 197 2.66 8.58 -12.38
N LYS A 198 2.97 9.86 -12.60
CA LYS A 198 4.01 10.26 -13.56
C LYS A 198 5.40 9.71 -13.17
N LYS A 199 5.74 9.77 -11.89
CA LYS A 199 7.01 9.19 -11.40
C LYS A 199 7.00 7.67 -11.46
N MET A 200 5.88 7.04 -11.07
CA MET A 200 5.71 5.58 -11.15
C MET A 200 5.84 5.09 -12.60
N GLU A 201 5.30 5.84 -13.57
CA GLU A 201 5.47 5.52 -15.00
C GLU A 201 6.93 5.55 -15.41
N SER A 202 7.70 6.56 -14.99
CA SER A 202 9.11 6.69 -15.34
C SER A 202 9.95 5.49 -14.90
N PHE A 203 9.82 5.10 -13.62
CA PHE A 203 10.53 3.93 -13.09
C PHE A 203 9.93 2.61 -13.63
N GLY A 204 8.61 2.54 -13.73
CA GLY A 204 7.91 1.34 -14.20
C GLY A 204 8.20 0.98 -15.63
N ARG A 205 8.35 1.98 -16.50
CA ARG A 205 8.71 1.80 -17.92
C ARG A 205 10.08 1.10 -18.05
N GLU A 206 11.08 1.58 -17.33
CA GLU A 206 12.42 1.01 -17.34
C GLU A 206 12.40 -0.44 -16.84
N LYS A 207 11.79 -0.69 -15.68
CA LYS A 207 11.69 -2.04 -15.12
C LYS A 207 10.92 -3.00 -16.03
N HIS A 208 9.83 -2.54 -16.63
CA HIS A 208 9.02 -3.39 -17.50
C HIS A 208 9.77 -3.76 -18.79
N PHE A 209 10.49 -2.79 -19.35
CA PHE A 209 11.33 -3.02 -20.54
C PHE A 209 12.40 -4.09 -20.26
N ASP A 210 13.06 -4.01 -19.09
CA ASP A 210 14.06 -5.00 -18.68
C ASP A 210 13.46 -6.39 -18.41
N ILE A 211 12.29 -6.45 -17.75
CA ILE A 211 11.64 -7.72 -17.40
C ILE A 211 11.05 -8.42 -18.63
N SER A 212 10.63 -7.65 -19.63
CA SER A 212 10.06 -8.17 -20.87
C SER A 212 11.10 -8.43 -21.97
N ASP A 213 12.39 -8.49 -21.62
CA ASP A 213 13.49 -8.66 -22.57
C ASP A 213 13.46 -7.63 -23.72
N GLN A 214 13.12 -6.37 -23.39
CA GLN A 214 13.01 -5.21 -24.29
C GLN A 214 11.89 -5.31 -25.35
N LEU A 215 10.90 -6.17 -25.13
CA LEU A 215 9.83 -6.41 -26.09
C LEU A 215 8.57 -5.59 -25.83
N GLU A 216 8.39 -5.09 -24.59
CA GLU A 216 7.15 -4.43 -24.19
C GLU A 216 7.43 -3.04 -23.60
N GLU A 217 6.64 -2.06 -24.05
CA GLU A 217 6.67 -0.70 -23.53
C GLU A 217 5.48 -0.48 -22.58
N LEU A 218 5.76 -0.16 -21.31
CA LEU A 218 4.75 0.18 -20.32
C LEU A 218 4.45 1.67 -20.35
N SER A 219 3.16 2.03 -20.31
CA SER A 219 2.74 3.36 -19.87
C SER A 219 1.66 3.29 -18.81
N ILE A 220 1.68 4.28 -17.89
CA ILE A 220 0.74 4.37 -16.77
C ILE A 220 0.06 5.72 -16.86
N ARG A 221 -1.27 5.72 -17.03
CA ARG A 221 -2.05 6.93 -17.22
C ARG A 221 -2.95 7.19 -16.03
N TYR A 222 -2.90 8.40 -15.51
CA TYR A 222 -3.91 8.89 -14.58
C TYR A 222 -5.17 9.20 -15.35
N GLN A 223 -6.30 8.70 -14.88
CA GLN A 223 -7.62 8.94 -15.44
C GLN A 223 -8.50 9.66 -14.40
N PRO A 224 -8.36 10.98 -14.29
CA PRO A 224 -9.13 11.75 -13.32
C PRO A 224 -10.59 11.89 -13.76
N SER A 225 -11.48 11.92 -12.78
CA SER A 225 -12.92 12.18 -13.03
C SER A 225 -13.21 13.65 -13.36
N VAL A 226 -12.27 14.53 -13.07
CA VAL A 226 -12.24 15.95 -13.44
C VAL A 226 -11.04 16.16 -14.34
N ASN A 227 -11.28 16.40 -15.63
CA ASN A 227 -10.20 16.66 -16.57
C ASN A 227 -9.54 18.01 -16.29
N PHE A 228 -8.22 18.02 -16.25
CA PHE A 228 -7.43 19.25 -16.13
C PHE A 228 -6.13 19.09 -16.93
N THR A 229 -5.66 20.19 -17.49
CA THR A 229 -4.38 20.26 -18.22
C THR A 229 -3.22 20.66 -17.31
N ASP A 230 -3.50 21.53 -16.37
CA ASP A 230 -2.54 22.08 -15.42
C ASP A 230 -3.20 22.33 -14.06
N LYS A 231 -2.37 22.66 -13.07
CA LYS A 231 -2.82 22.86 -11.69
C LYS A 231 -3.64 24.16 -11.52
N GLU A 232 -3.39 25.14 -12.35
CA GLU A 232 -4.00 26.48 -12.24
C GLU A 232 -5.49 26.42 -12.60
N HIS A 233 -5.84 25.65 -13.63
CA HIS A 233 -7.23 25.47 -14.07
C HIS A 233 -7.99 24.34 -13.37
N LEU A 234 -7.31 23.55 -12.51
CA LEU A 234 -7.95 22.39 -11.85
C LEU A 234 -9.12 22.81 -10.96
N VAL A 235 -8.99 23.90 -10.21
CA VAL A 235 -10.03 24.42 -9.31
C VAL A 235 -11.29 24.78 -10.08
N GLU A 236 -11.16 25.56 -11.14
CA GLU A 236 -12.28 25.95 -12.01
C GLU A 236 -12.92 24.72 -12.67
N SER A 237 -12.11 23.80 -13.19
CA SER A 237 -12.57 22.56 -13.80
C SER A 237 -13.35 21.69 -12.82
N PHE A 238 -12.93 21.66 -11.54
CA PHE A 238 -13.62 20.88 -10.53
C PHE A 238 -14.97 21.51 -10.17
N TYR A 239 -15.04 22.83 -9.99
CA TYR A 239 -16.32 23.53 -9.80
C TYR A 239 -17.27 23.29 -10.97
N ALA A 240 -16.80 23.43 -12.20
CA ALA A 240 -17.61 23.20 -13.39
C ALA A 240 -18.12 21.74 -13.45
N ALA A 241 -17.28 20.76 -13.10
CA ALA A 241 -17.67 19.36 -13.04
C ALA A 241 -18.73 19.09 -11.96
N LEU A 242 -18.62 19.70 -10.76
CA LEU A 242 -19.62 19.59 -9.70
C LEU A 242 -20.94 20.20 -10.13
N GLN A 243 -20.93 21.40 -10.74
CA GLN A 243 -22.14 22.02 -11.26
C GLN A 243 -22.81 21.17 -12.33
N LYS A 244 -22.04 20.64 -13.28
CA LYS A 244 -22.55 19.75 -14.33
C LYS A 244 -23.16 18.47 -13.76
N SER A 245 -22.57 17.92 -12.66
CA SER A 245 -23.07 16.69 -12.02
C SER A 245 -24.22 16.92 -11.03
N ARG A 246 -24.53 18.18 -10.67
CA ARG A 246 -25.42 18.54 -9.56
C ARG A 246 -26.78 17.86 -9.61
N ALA A 247 -27.49 17.95 -10.73
CA ALA A 247 -28.80 17.31 -10.89
C ALA A 247 -28.75 15.79 -10.68
N ARG A 248 -27.69 15.16 -11.19
CA ARG A 248 -27.42 13.72 -11.00
C ARG A 248 -27.07 13.40 -9.55
N ASP A 249 -26.26 14.23 -8.88
CA ASP A 249 -25.86 14.05 -7.48
C ASP A 249 -27.09 14.14 -6.57
N LEU A 250 -27.97 15.09 -6.78
CA LEU A 250 -29.25 15.24 -6.08
C LEU A 250 -30.14 14.01 -6.28
N PHE A 251 -30.27 13.53 -7.51
CA PHE A 251 -31.09 12.36 -7.84
C PHE A 251 -30.50 11.07 -7.22
N LYS A 252 -29.19 10.84 -7.37
CA LYS A 252 -28.50 9.64 -6.88
C LYS A 252 -28.11 9.72 -5.40
N LYS A 253 -28.29 10.87 -4.77
CA LYS A 253 -27.93 11.16 -3.38
C LYS A 253 -26.46 10.83 -3.04
N ASN A 254 -25.57 11.09 -4.01
CA ASN A 254 -24.13 10.90 -3.85
C ASN A 254 -23.34 11.79 -4.81
N THR A 255 -22.09 12.06 -4.46
CA THR A 255 -21.16 12.85 -5.26
C THR A 255 -20.61 12.01 -6.43
N GLY A 256 -20.78 12.53 -7.64
CA GLY A 256 -20.42 11.81 -8.87
C GLY A 256 -19.03 12.09 -9.42
N VAL A 257 -18.34 13.15 -8.96
CA VAL A 257 -17.04 13.59 -9.45
C VAL A 257 -16.07 13.85 -8.29
N GLY A 258 -14.78 13.77 -8.55
CA GLY A 258 -13.70 13.97 -7.58
C GLY A 258 -12.80 12.76 -7.42
N PRO A 259 -11.69 12.86 -6.64
CA PRO A 259 -10.65 11.81 -6.55
C PRO A 259 -11.14 10.43 -6.11
N HIS A 260 -12.29 10.33 -5.45
CA HIS A 260 -12.92 9.04 -5.12
C HIS A 260 -13.51 8.31 -6.35
N ARG A 261 -13.52 8.93 -7.53
CA ARG A 261 -13.98 8.39 -8.82
C ARG A 261 -12.86 8.20 -9.83
N ASP A 262 -11.66 8.68 -9.53
CA ASP A 262 -10.52 8.58 -10.42
C ASP A 262 -10.07 7.13 -10.63
N ASP A 263 -9.26 6.94 -11.67
CA ASP A 263 -8.61 5.67 -11.96
C ASP A 263 -7.15 5.87 -12.40
N MET A 264 -6.43 4.76 -12.45
CA MET A 264 -5.10 4.63 -13.03
C MET A 264 -5.12 3.43 -13.96
N ILE A 265 -4.74 3.59 -15.20
CA ILE A 265 -4.73 2.53 -16.19
C ILE A 265 -3.30 2.20 -16.63
N PHE A 266 -3.06 0.92 -16.86
CA PHE A 266 -1.80 0.41 -17.37
C PHE A 266 -1.97 0.03 -18.83
N LEU A 267 -1.01 0.42 -19.67
CA LEU A 267 -0.98 0.05 -21.08
C LEU A 267 0.35 -0.63 -21.40
N ILE A 268 0.29 -1.73 -22.13
CA ILE A 268 1.44 -2.42 -22.69
C ILE A 268 1.37 -2.28 -24.21
N ASN A 269 2.41 -1.69 -24.81
CA ASN A 269 2.42 -1.38 -26.25
C ASN A 269 1.17 -0.61 -26.72
N GLY A 270 0.66 0.30 -25.88
CA GLY A 270 -0.51 1.12 -26.17
C GLY A 270 -1.86 0.44 -25.96
N ILE A 271 -1.90 -0.86 -25.61
CA ILE A 271 -3.12 -1.63 -25.34
C ILE A 271 -3.32 -1.74 -23.84
N GLU A 272 -4.57 -1.62 -23.37
CA GLU A 272 -4.87 -1.76 -21.94
C GLU A 272 -4.45 -3.13 -21.42
N ALA A 273 -3.64 -3.14 -20.37
CA ALA A 273 -3.02 -4.34 -19.82
C ALA A 273 -4.01 -5.36 -19.29
N SER A 274 -5.25 -4.96 -18.96
CA SER A 274 -6.33 -5.87 -18.54
C SER A 274 -6.66 -6.95 -19.58
N PHE A 275 -6.42 -6.67 -20.87
CA PHE A 275 -6.58 -7.62 -21.98
C PHE A 275 -5.34 -8.49 -22.25
N GLY A 276 -4.26 -8.26 -21.52
CA GLY A 276 -3.00 -8.98 -21.69
C GLY A 276 -3.04 -10.45 -21.23
N SER A 277 -1.99 -11.18 -21.57
CA SER A 277 -1.78 -12.56 -21.11
C SER A 277 -1.46 -12.61 -19.60
N GLN A 278 -1.58 -13.78 -19.00
CA GLN A 278 -1.18 -13.97 -17.59
C GLN A 278 0.31 -13.66 -17.36
N GLY A 279 1.18 -14.00 -18.32
CA GLY A 279 2.59 -13.67 -18.28
C GLY A 279 2.82 -12.15 -18.26
N GLN A 280 2.13 -11.39 -19.12
CA GLN A 280 2.16 -9.93 -19.13
C GLN A 280 1.68 -9.32 -17.82
N HIS A 281 0.60 -9.84 -17.23
CA HIS A 281 0.12 -9.37 -15.92
C HIS A 281 1.15 -9.57 -14.82
N ARG A 282 1.83 -10.73 -14.76
CA ARG A 282 2.90 -11.01 -13.80
C ARG A 282 4.11 -10.11 -14.00
N SER A 283 4.56 -9.93 -15.26
CA SER A 283 5.63 -8.98 -15.59
C SER A 283 5.29 -7.56 -15.18
N LEU A 284 4.07 -7.12 -15.49
CA LEU A 284 3.60 -5.78 -15.13
C LEU A 284 3.58 -5.57 -13.61
N VAL A 285 2.99 -6.49 -12.85
CA VAL A 285 2.95 -6.39 -11.38
C VAL A 285 4.36 -6.36 -10.80
N LEU A 286 5.26 -7.24 -11.26
CA LEU A 286 6.65 -7.22 -10.82
C LEU A 286 7.31 -5.88 -11.13
N SER A 287 7.13 -5.35 -12.35
CA SER A 287 7.69 -4.06 -12.77
C SER A 287 7.21 -2.90 -11.90
N ILE A 288 5.91 -2.86 -11.59
CA ILE A 288 5.30 -1.84 -10.73
C ILE A 288 5.88 -1.92 -9.31
N LYS A 289 6.03 -3.13 -8.76
CA LYS A 289 6.57 -3.34 -7.41
C LYS A 289 8.07 -2.98 -7.32
N LEU A 290 8.85 -3.28 -8.35
CA LEU A 290 10.25 -2.85 -8.42
C LEU A 290 10.36 -1.32 -8.57
N ALA A 291 9.49 -0.72 -9.39
CA ALA A 291 9.41 0.74 -9.52
C ALA A 291 9.01 1.43 -8.20
N GLU A 292 8.12 0.80 -7.42
CA GLU A 292 7.71 1.28 -6.11
C GLU A 292 8.88 1.38 -5.13
N ILE A 293 9.77 0.37 -5.12
CA ILE A 293 10.99 0.36 -4.31
C ILE A 293 11.88 1.57 -4.67
N GLU A 294 12.19 1.76 -5.95
CA GLU A 294 13.05 2.85 -6.41
C GLU A 294 12.41 4.23 -6.17
N LEU A 295 11.11 4.34 -6.39
CA LEU A 295 10.37 5.57 -6.13
C LEU A 295 10.42 5.95 -4.66
N MET A 296 10.16 5.00 -3.74
CA MET A 296 10.26 5.23 -2.30
C MET A 296 11.66 5.67 -1.90
N GLU A 297 12.69 4.96 -2.37
CA GLU A 297 14.10 5.31 -2.07
C GLU A 297 14.48 6.68 -2.63
N SER A 298 14.01 7.03 -3.82
CA SER A 298 14.27 8.34 -4.43
C SER A 298 13.72 9.50 -3.60
N ILE A 299 12.60 9.31 -2.90
CA ILE A 299 11.90 10.33 -2.13
C ILE A 299 12.37 10.33 -0.66
N THR A 300 12.38 9.16 -0.03
CA THR A 300 12.67 9.03 1.42
C THR A 300 14.15 8.96 1.73
N LYS A 301 15.00 8.67 0.73
CA LYS A 301 16.45 8.41 0.87
C LYS A 301 16.77 7.21 1.76
N GLU A 302 15.80 6.35 1.99
CA GLU A 302 15.89 5.11 2.74
C GLU A 302 15.27 3.97 1.90
N SER A 303 15.96 2.85 1.79
CA SER A 303 15.40 1.67 1.13
C SER A 303 14.22 1.13 1.95
N PRO A 304 13.06 0.84 1.33
CA PRO A 304 11.94 0.21 2.04
C PRO A 304 12.27 -1.22 2.44
N ILE A 305 11.47 -1.80 3.31
CA ILE A 305 11.51 -3.22 3.65
C ILE A 305 10.65 -3.99 2.66
N LEU A 306 11.18 -5.08 2.13
CA LEU A 306 10.51 -5.90 1.12
C LEU A 306 9.85 -7.12 1.76
N LEU A 307 8.57 -7.33 1.48
CA LEU A 307 7.77 -8.43 1.98
C LEU A 307 7.30 -9.29 0.80
N LEU A 308 7.71 -10.56 0.73
CA LEU A 308 7.38 -11.50 -0.36
C LEU A 308 6.54 -12.66 0.19
N ASP A 309 5.22 -12.61 -0.03
CA ASP A 309 4.29 -13.63 0.47
C ASP A 309 4.03 -14.70 -0.60
N ASP A 310 4.77 -15.79 -0.52
CA ASP A 310 4.71 -16.98 -1.39
C ASP A 310 4.86 -16.69 -2.92
N VAL A 311 5.44 -15.54 -3.24
CA VAL A 311 5.54 -15.03 -4.63
C VAL A 311 6.58 -15.80 -5.44
N MET A 312 7.64 -16.30 -4.80
CA MET A 312 8.74 -16.97 -5.50
C MET A 312 8.25 -18.22 -6.26
N SER A 313 7.25 -18.93 -5.74
CA SER A 313 6.66 -20.11 -6.40
C SER A 313 5.81 -19.76 -7.64
N GLU A 314 5.38 -18.50 -7.77
CA GLU A 314 4.52 -18.04 -8.87
C GLU A 314 5.31 -17.43 -10.05
N LEU A 315 6.59 -17.15 -9.84
CA LEU A 315 7.47 -16.55 -10.83
C LEU A 315 8.29 -17.62 -11.57
N ASP A 316 8.49 -17.44 -12.85
CA ASP A 316 9.48 -18.19 -13.62
C ASP A 316 10.91 -17.77 -13.26
N ASN A 317 11.89 -18.57 -13.70
CA ASN A 317 13.30 -18.38 -13.37
C ASN A 317 13.82 -16.97 -13.74
N ASN A 318 13.40 -16.41 -14.87
CA ASN A 318 13.88 -15.11 -15.32
C ASN A 318 13.37 -13.99 -14.37
N ARG A 319 12.08 -14.01 -14.03
CA ARG A 319 11.49 -13.04 -13.10
C ARG A 319 12.01 -13.22 -11.67
N GLN A 320 12.28 -14.46 -11.24
CA GLN A 320 12.93 -14.72 -9.95
C GLN A 320 14.33 -14.10 -9.90
N LEU A 321 15.14 -14.24 -10.95
CA LEU A 321 16.47 -13.65 -11.01
C LEU A 321 16.42 -12.13 -10.93
N LYS A 322 15.52 -11.47 -11.66
CA LYS A 322 15.34 -10.01 -11.61
C LYS A 322 14.93 -9.52 -10.20
N LEU A 323 14.06 -10.26 -9.53
CA LEU A 323 13.70 -9.95 -8.14
C LEU A 323 14.87 -10.15 -7.18
N LEU A 324 15.64 -11.23 -7.33
CA LEU A 324 16.82 -11.53 -6.50
C LEU A 324 17.94 -10.49 -6.70
N GLU A 325 18.15 -9.99 -7.91
CA GLU A 325 19.07 -8.87 -8.17
C GLU A 325 18.72 -7.63 -7.35
N THR A 326 17.43 -7.32 -7.22
CA THR A 326 16.94 -6.20 -6.40
C THR A 326 17.15 -6.48 -4.90
N ILE A 327 16.90 -7.70 -4.43
CA ILE A 327 17.13 -8.13 -3.04
C ILE A 327 18.61 -8.01 -2.65
N SER A 328 19.53 -8.29 -3.56
CA SER A 328 20.98 -8.22 -3.32
C SER A 328 21.51 -6.81 -3.02
N GLN A 329 20.73 -5.77 -3.33
CA GLN A 329 21.11 -4.35 -3.20
C GLN A 329 20.98 -3.76 -1.78
N ASN A 330 21.10 -4.55 -0.70
CA ASN A 330 21.01 -4.11 0.70
C ASN A 330 19.59 -3.69 1.16
N ILE A 331 18.57 -4.27 0.59
CA ILE A 331 17.18 -4.13 1.03
C ILE A 331 16.86 -5.27 2.00
N GLN A 332 16.40 -4.96 3.21
CA GLN A 332 15.91 -6.01 4.10
C GLN A 332 14.68 -6.66 3.48
N THR A 333 14.74 -7.97 3.32
CA THR A 333 13.70 -8.76 2.66
C THR A 333 13.22 -9.88 3.55
N PHE A 334 11.92 -10.07 3.58
CA PHE A 334 11.23 -11.17 4.24
C PHE A 334 10.52 -12.02 3.19
N ILE A 335 10.83 -13.31 3.16
CA ILE A 335 10.25 -14.26 2.20
C ILE A 335 9.48 -15.33 2.95
N THR A 336 8.25 -15.61 2.55
CA THR A 336 7.52 -16.81 2.97
C THR A 336 7.58 -17.87 1.87
N THR A 337 7.84 -19.11 2.23
CA THR A 337 7.86 -20.23 1.28
C THR A 337 7.47 -21.54 1.97
N THR A 338 7.06 -22.53 1.18
CA THR A 338 6.80 -23.89 1.64
C THR A 338 8.04 -24.77 1.62
N SER A 339 9.05 -24.46 0.76
CA SER A 339 10.32 -25.19 0.62
C SER A 339 11.44 -24.23 0.25
N LEU A 340 12.65 -24.50 0.73
CA LEU A 340 13.86 -23.79 0.33
C LEU A 340 14.32 -24.14 -1.09
N GLU A 341 13.86 -25.23 -1.66
CA GLU A 341 14.22 -25.67 -3.02
C GLU A 341 13.81 -24.65 -4.10
N HIS A 342 12.78 -23.85 -3.83
CA HIS A 342 12.34 -22.77 -4.71
C HIS A 342 13.21 -21.51 -4.63
N LEU A 343 14.19 -21.49 -3.73
CA LEU A 343 15.05 -20.34 -3.46
C LEU A 343 16.49 -20.63 -3.87
N GLN A 344 16.70 -20.91 -5.16
CA GLN A 344 18.06 -21.09 -5.72
C GLN A 344 18.80 -19.74 -5.80
N ASN A 345 20.10 -19.74 -5.53
CA ASN A 345 20.97 -18.56 -5.60
C ASN A 345 20.71 -17.46 -4.57
N LEU A 346 20.26 -17.82 -3.34
CA LEU A 346 20.19 -16.86 -2.24
C LEU A 346 21.60 -16.48 -1.74
N PRO A 347 21.77 -15.24 -1.22
CA PRO A 347 23.02 -14.82 -0.58
C PRO A 347 23.32 -15.65 0.67
N ASP A 348 24.61 -15.89 0.97
CA ASP A 348 25.06 -16.70 2.12
C ASP A 348 24.64 -16.12 3.49
N ASN A 349 24.39 -14.82 3.59
CA ASN A 349 24.00 -14.15 4.83
C ASN A 349 22.49 -14.01 4.93
N LEU A 350 21.82 -15.07 5.35
CA LEU A 350 20.37 -15.10 5.56
C LEU A 350 20.03 -15.76 6.90
N SER A 351 18.85 -15.44 7.45
CA SER A 351 18.26 -16.16 8.57
C SER A 351 17.07 -16.99 8.10
N VAL A 352 17.04 -18.25 8.48
CA VAL A 352 15.94 -19.17 8.17
C VAL A 352 15.17 -19.48 9.44
N PHE A 353 13.86 -19.24 9.39
CA PHE A 353 12.94 -19.51 10.48
C PHE A 353 11.94 -20.59 10.06
N THR A 354 11.85 -21.66 10.83
CA THR A 354 10.80 -22.66 10.64
C THR A 354 9.55 -22.23 11.39
N VAL A 355 8.40 -22.18 10.67
CA VAL A 355 7.10 -21.77 11.21
C VAL A 355 6.20 -22.99 11.36
N LYS A 356 5.74 -23.28 12.58
CA LYS A 356 4.84 -24.39 12.90
C LYS A 356 3.79 -23.96 13.93
N GLY A 357 2.52 -23.88 13.52
CA GLY A 357 1.41 -23.57 14.42
C GLY A 357 1.51 -22.22 15.14
N GLY A 358 2.11 -21.18 14.51
CA GLY A 358 2.35 -19.89 15.15
C GLY A 358 3.57 -19.84 16.09
N GLN A 359 4.40 -20.87 16.07
CA GLN A 359 5.69 -20.92 16.77
C GLN A 359 6.83 -20.82 15.76
N LEU A 360 7.93 -20.18 16.17
CA LEU A 360 9.12 -19.98 15.37
C LEU A 360 10.31 -20.69 15.99
N SER A 361 11.11 -21.34 15.16
CA SER A 361 12.44 -21.84 15.52
C SER A 361 13.47 -21.34 14.51
N VAL A 362 14.60 -20.88 14.98
CA VAL A 362 15.75 -20.47 14.16
C VAL A 362 16.52 -21.74 13.77
N ASN A 363 16.84 -21.91 12.50
CA ASN A 363 17.65 -23.01 11.99
C ASN A 363 19.11 -22.59 11.87
#